data_049b32589d04a890a59cd1d80010b4c4
#
_entry.id   049b32589d04a890a59cd1d80010b4c4
#
_cell.length_a   1.000
_cell.length_b   1.000
_cell.length_c   1.000
_cell.angle_alpha   90.00
_cell.angle_beta   90.00
_cell.angle_gamma   90.00
#
_symmetry.space_group_name_H-M   'P 1'
#
loop_
_entity.id
_entity.type
_entity.pdbx_description
1 polymer ?
#
loop_
_entity_poly.entity_id
_entity_poly.type
_entity_poly.pdbx_seq_one_letter_code
_entity_poly.pdbx_strand_id
1 'polypeptide(L)'
;MEVTDLIPQRFPLQLLDRIVAVQPGVSATAEKLVTINEWFFQSQTLTGRTMIRPVLLEILAQTGVVALLSMPEHHGNNVFFGGIRQADFKTDVRPGERLEAMVTLTKLRRQIGTGHGVITCAGREVVSADLTFVMQA
;
A
#
# COMPACT_ATOMS: atom_id res chain seq x y z
N MET A 1 8.31 1.11 15.02
CA MET A 1 7.09 1.84 14.67
C MET A 1 6.10 0.87 14.07
N GLU A 2 4.93 0.83 14.64
CA GLU A 2 3.88 -0.06 14.18
C GLU A 2 3.05 0.61 13.07
N VAL A 3 2.47 -0.21 12.21
CA VAL A 3 1.60 0.29 11.14
C VAL A 3 0.48 1.17 11.70
N THR A 4 -0.14 0.74 12.78
CA THR A 4 -1.26 1.46 13.40
C THR A 4 -0.87 2.77 14.08
N ASP A 5 0.43 3.05 14.24
CA ASP A 5 0.87 4.35 14.71
C ASP A 5 0.71 5.43 13.63
N LEU A 6 0.63 5.04 12.38
CA LEU A 6 0.63 5.96 11.25
C LEU A 6 -0.66 5.96 10.46
N ILE A 7 -1.20 4.79 10.08
CA ILE A 7 -2.39 4.74 9.25
C ILE A 7 -3.66 4.54 10.08
N PRO A 8 -4.81 5.09 9.64
CA PRO A 8 -6.07 4.94 10.36
C PRO A 8 -6.77 3.60 10.15
N GLN A 9 -6.44 2.89 9.08
CA GLN A 9 -7.10 1.62 8.76
C GLN A 9 -6.87 0.59 9.86
N ARG A 10 -7.92 -0.15 10.20
CA ARG A 10 -7.90 -1.21 11.21
C ARG A 10 -8.57 -2.45 10.64
N PHE A 11 -8.39 -3.59 11.30
CA PHE A 11 -9.01 -4.85 10.89
C PHE A 11 -10.49 -4.65 10.53
N PRO A 12 -10.98 -5.15 9.40
CA PRO A 12 -10.28 -6.00 8.44
C PRO A 12 -9.62 -5.23 7.27
N LEU A 13 -9.54 -3.91 7.33
CA LEU A 13 -9.06 -3.06 6.25
C LEU A 13 -7.57 -2.70 6.36
N GLN A 14 -6.92 -3.07 7.44
CA GLN A 14 -5.47 -2.91 7.57
C GLN A 14 -4.80 -4.02 6.77
N LEU A 15 -4.12 -3.65 5.69
CA LEU A 15 -3.49 -4.63 4.81
C LEU A 15 -1.99 -4.80 5.08
N LEU A 16 -1.33 -3.78 5.62
CA LEU A 16 0.08 -3.85 5.92
C LEU A 16 0.33 -4.58 7.24
N ASP A 17 1.22 -5.55 7.23
CA ASP A 17 1.60 -6.28 8.44
C ASP A 17 2.76 -5.60 9.17
N ARG A 18 3.70 -5.01 8.42
CA ARG A 18 4.89 -4.43 9.00
C ARG A 18 5.44 -3.29 8.14
N ILE A 19 5.95 -2.26 8.79
CA ILE A 19 6.75 -1.23 8.14
C ILE A 19 8.20 -1.72 8.16
N VAL A 20 8.81 -1.86 6.98
CA VAL A 20 10.19 -2.31 6.84
C VAL A 20 11.15 -1.13 6.94
N ALA A 21 10.82 -0.05 6.25
CA ALA A 21 11.64 1.17 6.24
C ALA A 21 10.77 2.36 5.91
N VAL A 22 11.10 3.51 6.46
CA VAL A 22 10.42 4.75 6.13
C VAL A 22 11.43 5.90 6.14
N GLN A 23 11.34 6.72 5.10
CA GLN A 23 12.05 7.99 5.01
C GLN A 23 10.97 9.06 4.87
N PRO A 24 10.65 9.80 5.96
CA PRO A 24 9.50 10.68 6.00
C PRO A 24 9.47 11.66 4.83
N GLY A 25 8.33 11.74 4.15
CA GLY A 25 8.15 12.60 3.00
C GLY A 25 8.85 12.15 1.73
N VAL A 26 9.55 11.03 1.76
CA VAL A 26 10.34 10.54 0.61
C VAL A 26 9.84 9.18 0.16
N SER A 27 9.85 8.19 1.05
CA SER A 27 9.49 6.82 0.67
C SER A 27 9.11 6.00 1.88
N ALA A 28 8.42 4.89 1.63
CA ALA A 28 8.16 3.87 2.62
C ALA A 28 8.18 2.50 1.96
N THR A 29 8.61 1.51 2.74
CA THR A 29 8.57 0.11 2.36
C THR A 29 7.81 -0.65 3.45
N ALA A 30 6.85 -1.45 3.03
CA ALA A 30 6.02 -2.23 3.94
C ALA A 30 5.90 -3.66 3.45
N GLU A 31 5.49 -4.53 4.36
CA GLU A 31 5.37 -5.96 4.09
C GLU A 31 3.95 -6.42 4.33
N LYS A 32 3.44 -7.27 3.44
CA LYS A 32 2.15 -7.93 3.55
C LYS A 32 2.35 -9.42 3.40
N LEU A 33 1.91 -10.19 4.40
CA LEU A 33 1.86 -11.64 4.33
C LEU A 33 0.47 -12.05 3.84
N VAL A 34 0.40 -12.77 2.74
CA VAL A 34 -0.86 -13.19 2.13
C VAL A 34 -1.26 -14.55 2.69
N THR A 35 -2.39 -14.62 3.38
CA THR A 35 -2.86 -15.86 3.99
C THR A 35 -4.14 -16.34 3.31
N ILE A 36 -4.44 -17.65 3.49
CA ILE A 36 -5.67 -18.25 2.97
C ILE A 36 -6.92 -17.67 3.64
N ASN A 37 -6.77 -17.05 4.81
CA ASN A 37 -7.89 -16.53 5.61
C ASN A 37 -8.27 -15.09 5.29
N GLU A 38 -7.71 -14.51 4.23
CA GLU A 38 -8.08 -13.14 3.83
C GLU A 38 -9.51 -13.09 3.33
N TRP A 39 -10.23 -12.02 3.70
CA TRP A 39 -11.65 -11.86 3.35
C TRP A 39 -11.88 -11.82 1.84
N PHE A 40 -10.93 -11.31 1.07
CA PHE A 40 -11.06 -11.20 -0.40
C PHE A 40 -10.89 -12.54 -1.13
N PHE A 41 -10.57 -13.63 -0.43
CA PHE A 41 -10.52 -14.96 -1.03
C PHE A 41 -11.80 -15.77 -0.83
N GLN A 42 -12.74 -15.32 -0.03
CA GLN A 42 -13.88 -16.12 0.40
C GLN A 42 -14.77 -16.61 -0.74
N SER A 43 -14.95 -15.81 -1.78
CA SER A 43 -15.81 -16.17 -2.92
C SER A 43 -15.07 -16.90 -4.03
N GLN A 44 -13.79 -17.17 -3.88
CA GLN A 44 -12.97 -17.79 -4.90
C GLN A 44 -12.80 -19.29 -4.63
N THR A 45 -12.57 -20.06 -5.71
CA THR A 45 -12.28 -21.49 -5.57
C THR A 45 -10.92 -21.71 -4.92
N LEU A 46 -10.78 -22.86 -4.22
CA LEU A 46 -9.54 -23.16 -3.49
C LEU A 46 -8.30 -23.17 -4.38
N THR A 47 -8.43 -23.65 -5.62
CA THR A 47 -7.29 -23.78 -6.52
C THR A 47 -6.98 -22.52 -7.32
N GLY A 48 -7.94 -21.61 -7.43
CA GLY A 48 -7.81 -20.40 -8.23
C GLY A 48 -7.72 -19.11 -7.45
N ARG A 49 -7.45 -19.16 -6.16
CA ARG A 49 -7.42 -17.96 -5.32
C ARG A 49 -6.27 -17.05 -5.69
N THR A 50 -6.62 -15.82 -6.08
CA THR A 50 -5.67 -14.75 -6.35
C THR A 50 -6.17 -13.48 -5.70
N MET A 51 -5.24 -12.63 -5.29
CA MET A 51 -5.58 -11.33 -4.73
C MET A 51 -6.18 -10.44 -5.81
N ILE A 52 -7.36 -9.90 -5.56
CA ILE A 52 -8.01 -9.01 -6.51
C ILE A 52 -7.21 -7.71 -6.65
N ARG A 53 -7.19 -7.15 -7.87
CA ARG A 53 -6.35 -5.99 -8.20
C ARG A 53 -6.61 -4.75 -7.32
N PRO A 54 -7.86 -4.41 -6.97
CA PRO A 54 -8.08 -3.26 -6.07
C PRO A 54 -7.37 -3.39 -4.72
N VAL A 55 -7.23 -4.61 -4.20
CA VAL A 55 -6.52 -4.84 -2.92
C VAL A 55 -5.03 -4.57 -3.08
N LEU A 56 -4.44 -4.95 -4.20
CA LEU A 56 -3.03 -4.63 -4.49
C LEU A 56 -2.80 -3.12 -4.51
N LEU A 57 -3.72 -2.38 -5.12
CA LEU A 57 -3.62 -0.93 -5.18
C LEU A 57 -3.81 -0.30 -3.80
N GLU A 58 -4.68 -0.87 -2.96
CA GLU A 58 -4.87 -0.40 -1.59
C GLU A 58 -3.62 -0.64 -0.74
N ILE A 59 -2.91 -1.74 -0.95
CA ILE A 59 -1.62 -1.99 -0.28
C ILE A 59 -0.64 -0.85 -0.61
N LEU A 60 -0.55 -0.46 -1.87
CA LEU A 60 0.29 0.66 -2.27
C LEU A 60 -0.19 1.97 -1.68
N ALA A 61 -1.51 2.21 -1.66
CA ALA A 61 -2.06 3.42 -1.08
C ALA A 61 -1.71 3.53 0.41
N GLN A 62 -1.88 2.46 1.17
CA GLN A 62 -1.52 2.46 2.60
C GLN A 62 -0.03 2.68 2.81
N THR A 63 0.80 2.11 1.95
CA THR A 63 2.26 2.31 2.04
C THR A 63 2.62 3.78 1.77
N GLY A 64 1.98 4.42 0.80
CA GLY A 64 2.17 5.84 0.52
C GLY A 64 1.72 6.72 1.69
N VAL A 65 0.61 6.36 2.34
CA VAL A 65 0.14 7.05 3.53
C VAL A 65 1.17 6.97 4.66
N VAL A 66 1.85 5.85 4.81
CA VAL A 66 2.95 5.72 5.80
C VAL A 66 4.03 6.77 5.52
N ALA A 67 4.45 6.95 4.27
CA ALA A 67 5.47 7.94 3.93
C ALA A 67 5.00 9.37 4.22
N LEU A 68 3.72 9.66 3.99
CA LEU A 68 3.15 10.99 4.23
C LEU A 68 2.95 11.28 5.72
N LEU A 69 2.31 10.37 6.45
CA LEU A 69 1.95 10.59 7.85
C LEU A 69 3.12 10.39 8.81
N SER A 70 4.24 9.87 8.35
CA SER A 70 5.48 9.83 9.13
C SER A 70 6.16 11.20 9.22
N MET A 71 5.77 12.16 8.38
CA MET A 71 6.24 13.54 8.48
C MET A 71 5.62 14.19 9.72
N PRO A 72 6.41 14.83 10.59
CA PRO A 72 5.85 15.44 11.83
C PRO A 72 4.72 16.42 11.56
N GLU A 73 4.81 17.22 10.50
CA GLU A 73 3.80 18.23 10.17
C GLU A 73 2.48 17.61 9.67
N HIS A 74 2.49 16.35 9.31
CA HIS A 74 1.28 15.66 8.82
C HIS A 74 0.78 14.55 9.74
N HIS A 75 1.46 14.32 10.85
CA HIS A 75 1.07 13.29 11.79
C HIS A 75 -0.35 13.51 12.30
N GLY A 76 -1.20 12.50 12.18
CA GLY A 76 -2.60 12.61 12.59
C GLY A 76 -3.53 13.26 11.56
N ASN A 77 -3.01 13.77 10.46
CA ASN A 77 -3.85 14.31 9.38
C ASN A 77 -4.58 13.20 8.64
N ASN A 78 -5.70 13.57 8.01
CA ASN A 78 -6.41 12.65 7.13
C ASN A 78 -5.75 12.65 5.75
N VAL A 79 -5.56 11.46 5.22
CA VAL A 79 -5.07 11.29 3.84
C VAL A 79 -6.09 10.48 3.08
N PHE A 80 -6.50 11.01 1.94
CA PHE A 80 -7.42 10.34 1.02
C PHE A 80 -6.68 9.94 -0.23
N PHE A 81 -7.01 8.75 -0.73
CA PHE A 81 -6.49 8.29 -2.00
C PHE A 81 -7.24 9.04 -3.10
N GLY A 82 -6.53 9.92 -3.81
CA GLY A 82 -7.13 10.79 -4.82
C GLY A 82 -7.29 10.16 -6.19
N GLY A 83 -6.51 9.12 -6.49
CA GLY A 83 -6.63 8.42 -7.76
C GLY A 83 -5.36 7.70 -8.19
N ILE A 84 -5.49 7.00 -9.31
CA ILE A 84 -4.42 6.25 -9.96
C ILE A 84 -4.33 6.74 -11.39
N ARG A 85 -3.16 7.20 -11.80
CA ARG A 85 -2.96 7.64 -13.19
C ARG A 85 -2.67 6.47 -14.11
N GLN A 86 -1.93 5.48 -13.60
CA GLN A 86 -1.52 4.33 -14.36
C GLN A 86 -1.24 3.19 -13.41
N ALA A 87 -1.60 1.96 -13.80
CA ALA A 87 -1.27 0.76 -13.06
C ALA A 87 -0.97 -0.37 -14.04
N ASP A 88 0.16 -1.03 -13.84
CA ASP A 88 0.60 -2.17 -14.64
C ASP A 88 0.65 -3.40 -13.75
N PHE A 89 -0.22 -4.37 -14.02
CA PHE A 89 -0.28 -5.64 -13.30
C PHE A 89 0.49 -6.70 -14.08
N LYS A 90 1.50 -7.29 -13.45
CA LYS A 90 2.42 -8.22 -14.11
C LYS A 90 2.15 -9.67 -13.77
N THR A 91 1.85 -9.97 -12.50
CA THR A 91 1.60 -11.35 -12.04
C THR A 91 0.49 -11.36 -11.02
N ASP A 92 -0.12 -12.54 -10.85
CA ASP A 92 -1.10 -12.76 -9.80
C ASP A 92 -0.42 -13.05 -8.47
N VAL A 93 -1.12 -12.75 -7.38
CA VAL A 93 -0.69 -13.04 -6.01
C VAL A 93 -1.60 -14.11 -5.43
N ARG A 94 -1.00 -15.13 -4.81
CA ARG A 94 -1.70 -16.27 -4.23
C ARG A 94 -1.46 -16.38 -2.73
N PRO A 95 -2.35 -17.07 -2.02
CA PRO A 95 -2.10 -17.37 -0.60
C PRO A 95 -0.74 -18.03 -0.38
N GLY A 96 -0.07 -17.65 0.69
CA GLY A 96 1.26 -18.17 1.05
C GLY A 96 2.39 -17.27 0.59
N GLU A 97 2.13 -16.25 -0.21
CA GLU A 97 3.16 -15.36 -0.73
C GLU A 97 3.38 -14.18 0.21
N ARG A 98 4.59 -13.65 0.19
CA ARG A 98 4.99 -12.47 0.95
C ARG A 98 5.25 -11.33 -0.02
N LEU A 99 4.56 -10.22 0.19
CA LEU A 99 4.67 -9.04 -0.66
C LEU A 99 5.51 -7.98 0.02
N GLU A 100 6.32 -7.30 -0.77
CA GLU A 100 6.99 -6.08 -0.36
C GLU A 100 6.45 -4.93 -1.20
N ALA A 101 5.92 -3.92 -0.54
CA ALA A 101 5.37 -2.73 -1.19
C ALA A 101 6.30 -1.56 -0.91
N MET A 102 6.69 -0.83 -1.96
CA MET A 102 7.51 0.36 -1.84
C MET A 102 6.84 1.50 -2.60
N VAL A 103 6.68 2.64 -1.92
CA VAL A 103 6.17 3.86 -2.53
C VAL A 103 7.20 4.96 -2.36
N THR A 104 7.55 5.61 -3.46
CA THR A 104 8.43 6.78 -3.49
C THR A 104 7.57 7.99 -3.87
N LEU A 105 7.57 9.01 -3.02
CA LEU A 105 6.84 10.24 -3.32
C LEU A 105 7.60 11.03 -4.38
N THR A 106 6.88 11.45 -5.41
CA THR A 106 7.49 12.15 -6.55
C THR A 106 7.24 13.65 -6.52
N LYS A 107 6.10 14.07 -5.98
CA LYS A 107 5.77 15.48 -5.74
C LYS A 107 4.98 15.61 -4.47
N LEU A 108 5.23 16.69 -3.73
CA LEU A 108 4.48 17.00 -2.53
C LEU A 108 4.27 18.51 -2.49
N ARG A 109 3.02 18.94 -2.71
CA ARG A 109 2.62 20.35 -2.72
C ARG A 109 1.40 20.53 -1.83
N ARG A 110 1.53 21.35 -0.78
CA ARG A 110 0.42 21.66 0.12
C ARG A 110 -0.37 20.41 0.51
N GLN A 111 -1.52 20.20 -0.14
CA GLN A 111 -2.46 19.13 0.19
C GLN A 111 -2.46 18.00 -0.83
N ILE A 112 -1.59 18.05 -1.86
CA ILE A 112 -1.56 17.02 -2.90
C ILE A 112 -0.17 16.41 -2.95
N GLY A 113 -0.13 15.07 -2.87
CA GLY A 113 1.09 14.31 -3.05
C GLY A 113 0.91 13.29 -4.16
N THR A 114 1.95 13.09 -4.95
CA THR A 114 1.98 12.01 -5.93
C THR A 114 3.14 11.08 -5.62
N GLY A 115 2.99 9.83 -6.00
CA GLY A 115 4.01 8.83 -5.77
C GLY A 115 3.97 7.71 -6.79
N HIS A 116 5.07 6.98 -6.86
CA HIS A 116 5.19 5.77 -7.65
C HIS A 116 5.34 4.58 -6.72
N GLY A 117 4.48 3.58 -6.88
CA GLY A 117 4.47 2.40 -6.03
C GLY A 117 4.77 1.14 -6.83
N VAL A 118 5.47 0.21 -6.18
CA VAL A 118 5.78 -1.10 -6.75
C VAL A 118 5.57 -2.16 -5.66
N ILE A 119 4.88 -3.24 -6.01
CA ILE A 119 4.83 -4.43 -5.16
C ILE A 119 5.67 -5.52 -5.83
N THR A 120 6.54 -6.15 -5.05
CA THR A 120 7.32 -7.30 -5.48
C THR A 120 7.02 -8.51 -4.61
N CYS A 121 7.18 -9.69 -5.18
CA CYS A 121 7.10 -10.97 -4.48
C CYS A 121 8.30 -11.81 -4.89
N ALA A 122 9.15 -12.15 -3.93
CA ALA A 122 10.39 -12.90 -4.20
C ALA A 122 11.22 -12.26 -5.33
N GLY A 123 11.30 -10.93 -5.33
CA GLY A 123 12.06 -10.17 -6.32
C GLY A 123 11.36 -9.95 -7.66
N ARG A 124 10.18 -10.55 -7.88
CA ARG A 124 9.40 -10.34 -9.11
C ARG A 124 8.43 -9.19 -8.93
N GLU A 125 8.33 -8.33 -9.93
CA GLU A 125 7.35 -7.25 -9.89
C GLU A 125 5.95 -7.81 -10.10
N VAL A 126 5.04 -7.47 -9.17
CA VAL A 126 3.63 -7.85 -9.21
C VAL A 126 2.81 -6.75 -9.87
N VAL A 127 2.99 -5.53 -9.42
CA VAL A 127 2.27 -4.37 -9.92
C VAL A 127 3.13 -3.12 -9.71
N SER A 128 3.01 -2.17 -10.63
CA SER A 128 3.49 -0.80 -10.43
C SER A 128 2.38 0.18 -10.74
N ALA A 129 2.34 1.30 -10.02
CA ALA A 129 1.28 2.28 -10.20
C ALA A 129 1.74 3.69 -9.83
N ASP A 130 1.15 4.67 -10.49
CA ASP A 130 1.29 6.08 -10.14
C ASP A 130 0.06 6.51 -9.35
N LEU A 131 0.30 7.05 -8.16
CA LEU A 131 -0.72 7.31 -7.15
C LEU A 131 -0.80 8.80 -6.85
N THR A 132 -2.01 9.26 -6.52
CA THR A 132 -2.25 10.62 -6.05
C THR A 132 -2.94 10.56 -4.70
N PHE A 133 -2.44 11.37 -3.76
CA PHE A 133 -2.97 11.47 -2.41
C PHE A 133 -3.44 12.90 -2.14
N VAL A 134 -4.52 13.04 -1.38
CA VAL A 134 -5.02 14.33 -0.89
C VAL A 134 -4.94 14.34 0.62
N MET A 135 -4.25 15.32 1.18
CA MET A 135 -4.10 15.48 2.62
C MET A 135 -5.04 16.55 3.14
N GLN A 136 -5.69 16.28 4.25
CA GLN A 136 -6.49 17.25 4.98
C GLN A 136 -5.89 17.48 6.36
N ALA A 137 -5.80 18.75 6.71
CA ALA A 137 -5.37 19.12 8.05
C ALA A 137 -6.42 18.69 9.10
#